data_7708e625379af49d5dedab52094889a2
#
_entry.id   7708e625379af49d5dedab52094889a2
#
_cell.length_a   1.000
_cell.length_b   1.000
_cell.length_c   1.000
_cell.angle_alpha   90.00
_cell.angle_beta   90.00
_cell.angle_gamma   90.00
#
_symmetry.space_group_name_H-M   'P 1'
#
loop_
_entity.id
_entity.type
_entity.pdbx_description
1 polymer ?
#
loop_
_entity_poly.entity_id
_entity_poly.type
_entity_poly.pdbx_seq_one_letter_code
_entity_poly.pdbx_strand_id
1 'polypeptide(L)'
;MDAIEREEVQMSSDATGAKAPKVEAEDAILARARGAVEDPIHKVSYSFRRQGSELWVYTWLEDGAHLPEHFHPSLEERWETLEGAARVRLDGNWRDLVPADGPVLVARNVRHELRNESGRLARMRTRVTPAGRLEEFLTESARAAREGLYNARNLPTSLRGATWIAQFALRFRDETVMTSPPPALQRIALPLLARLARGR
;
A
#
# COMPACT_ATOMS: atom_id res chain seq x y z
N MET A 1 7.63 41.47 53.73
CA MET A 1 8.20 41.57 52.35
C MET A 1 8.42 40.15 51.89
N ASP A 2 7.50 39.70 51.08
CA ASP A 2 7.18 38.30 50.87
C ASP A 2 8.06 37.65 49.82
N ALA A 3 8.64 36.51 50.17
CA ALA A 3 9.30 35.60 49.24
C ALA A 3 8.25 34.73 48.61
N ILE A 4 8.08 34.86 47.29
CA ILE A 4 7.19 34.01 46.48
C ILE A 4 7.97 32.77 46.12
N GLU A 5 7.57 31.64 46.69
CA GLU A 5 8.01 30.28 46.32
C GLU A 5 7.50 29.98 44.90
N ARG A 6 8.44 29.63 44.02
CA ARG A 6 8.15 29.05 42.70
C ARG A 6 8.10 27.55 42.84
N GLU A 7 6.94 26.98 42.79
CA GLU A 7 6.71 25.55 42.65
C GLU A 7 7.10 25.11 41.22
N GLU A 8 8.18 24.36 41.09
CA GLU A 8 8.54 23.64 39.86
C GLU A 8 7.61 22.44 39.72
N VAL A 9 6.70 22.53 38.73
CA VAL A 9 5.90 21.38 38.29
C VAL A 9 6.81 20.45 37.48
N GLN A 10 7.24 19.36 38.08
CA GLN A 10 7.99 18.27 37.47
C GLN A 10 7.04 17.46 36.59
N MET A 11 7.07 17.71 35.29
CA MET A 11 6.38 16.90 34.30
C MET A 11 7.11 15.56 34.15
N SER A 12 6.52 14.53 34.73
CA SER A 12 6.93 13.13 34.53
C SER A 12 6.65 12.72 33.09
N SER A 13 7.73 12.51 32.31
CA SER A 13 7.70 11.92 30.98
C SER A 13 7.90 10.41 31.08
N ASP A 14 6.86 9.67 31.42
CA ASP A 14 6.86 8.21 31.29
C ASP A 14 5.70 7.77 30.39
N ALA A 15 5.96 7.76 29.07
CA ALA A 15 5.17 7.01 28.11
C ALA A 15 6.10 6.16 27.24
N THR A 16 6.84 5.27 27.90
CA THR A 16 7.56 4.18 27.21
C THR A 16 6.51 3.13 26.82
N GLY A 17 5.95 3.26 25.61
CA GLY A 17 5.09 2.25 25.01
C GLY A 17 5.93 0.99 24.72
N ALA A 18 6.06 0.13 25.69
CA ALA A 18 6.68 -1.19 25.53
C ALA A 18 5.82 -2.03 24.59
N LYS A 19 6.25 -2.18 23.35
CA LYS A 19 5.66 -3.08 22.36
C LYS A 19 5.81 -4.51 22.88
N ALA A 20 4.71 -5.24 22.96
CA ALA A 20 4.73 -6.59 23.54
C ALA A 20 5.72 -7.50 22.78
N PRO A 21 6.62 -8.24 23.47
CA PRO A 21 7.72 -9.00 22.86
C PRO A 21 7.28 -10.05 21.84
N LYS A 22 6.02 -10.53 21.90
CA LYS A 22 5.45 -11.48 20.94
C LYS A 22 5.21 -10.85 19.56
N VAL A 23 4.87 -9.58 19.50
CA VAL A 23 4.62 -8.82 18.25
C VAL A 23 5.94 -8.56 17.51
N GLU A 24 7.03 -8.34 18.22
CA GLU A 24 8.36 -8.14 17.63
C GLU A 24 8.91 -9.42 17.01
N ALA A 25 8.64 -10.59 17.61
CA ALA A 25 9.06 -11.87 17.06
C ALA A 25 8.30 -12.24 15.76
N GLU A 26 6.99 -11.99 15.71
CA GLU A 26 6.18 -12.21 14.50
C GLU A 26 6.59 -11.24 13.37
N ASP A 27 6.82 -9.97 13.67
CA ASP A 27 7.33 -8.99 12.72
C ASP A 27 8.69 -9.40 12.14
N ALA A 28 9.58 -9.95 12.97
CA ALA A 28 10.89 -10.42 12.53
C ALA A 28 10.81 -11.63 11.59
N ILE A 29 9.84 -12.53 11.79
CA ILE A 29 9.60 -13.69 10.91
C ILE A 29 9.03 -13.22 9.58
N LEU A 30 8.00 -12.38 9.58
CA LEU A 30 7.38 -11.84 8.38
C LEU A 30 8.33 -10.96 7.58
N ALA A 31 9.20 -10.22 8.27
CA ALA A 31 10.22 -9.39 7.63
C ALA A 31 11.35 -10.18 6.96
N ARG A 32 11.51 -11.47 7.27
CA ARG A 32 12.57 -12.34 6.71
C ARG A 32 12.06 -13.29 5.63
N ALA A 33 10.81 -13.72 5.72
CA ALA A 33 10.21 -14.59 4.71
C ALA A 33 9.82 -13.74 3.48
N ARG A 34 10.21 -14.17 2.28
CA ARG A 34 9.71 -13.54 1.03
C ARG A 34 8.19 -13.60 1.01
N GLY A 35 7.56 -12.55 0.48
CA GLY A 35 6.10 -12.45 0.42
C GLY A 35 5.45 -13.64 -0.29
N ALA A 36 4.41 -14.19 0.34
CA ALA A 36 3.70 -15.37 -0.17
C ALA A 36 2.78 -15.04 -1.36
N VAL A 37 2.41 -13.78 -1.53
CA VAL A 37 1.54 -13.31 -2.63
C VAL A 37 2.41 -12.55 -3.63
N GLU A 38 2.68 -13.15 -4.77
CA GLU A 38 3.57 -12.59 -5.81
C GLU A 38 2.77 -11.95 -6.95
N ASP A 39 3.13 -10.70 -7.29
CA ASP A 39 2.70 -9.98 -8.49
C ASP A 39 3.91 -9.82 -9.44
N PRO A 40 4.04 -10.70 -10.44
CA PRO A 40 5.18 -10.68 -11.36
C PRO A 40 5.14 -9.49 -12.33
N ILE A 41 3.97 -8.89 -12.56
CA ILE A 41 3.80 -7.75 -13.48
C ILE A 41 4.40 -6.49 -12.86
N HIS A 42 4.12 -6.25 -11.58
CA HIS A 42 4.66 -5.10 -10.87
C HIS A 42 5.98 -5.41 -10.14
N LYS A 43 6.48 -6.67 -10.22
CA LYS A 43 7.71 -7.15 -9.58
C LYS A 43 7.70 -6.94 -8.06
N VAL A 44 6.59 -7.26 -7.43
CA VAL A 44 6.42 -7.14 -5.98
C VAL A 44 5.90 -8.44 -5.38
N SER A 45 6.18 -8.64 -4.09
CA SER A 45 5.52 -9.69 -3.33
C SER A 45 5.08 -9.17 -1.96
N TYR A 46 4.03 -9.78 -1.40
CA TYR A 46 3.39 -9.33 -0.19
C TYR A 46 3.28 -10.43 0.85
N SER A 47 3.37 -10.07 2.11
CA SER A 47 2.86 -10.82 3.25
C SER A 47 2.00 -9.91 4.11
N PHE A 48 1.00 -10.50 4.77
CA PHE A 48 0.00 -9.73 5.51
C PHE A 48 -0.07 -10.20 6.96
N ARG A 49 -0.36 -9.24 7.85
CA ARG A 49 -0.75 -9.49 9.23
C ARG A 49 -1.89 -8.56 9.61
N ARG A 50 -3.03 -9.12 9.96
CA ARG A 50 -4.19 -8.36 10.43
C ARG A 50 -4.17 -8.28 11.96
N GLN A 51 -4.41 -7.10 12.50
CA GLN A 51 -4.52 -6.87 13.95
C GLN A 51 -5.67 -5.92 14.23
N GLY A 52 -6.79 -6.46 14.68
CA GLY A 52 -8.03 -5.69 14.87
C GLY A 52 -8.48 -5.03 13.55
N SER A 53 -8.63 -3.72 13.57
CA SER A 53 -9.01 -2.92 12.40
C SER A 53 -7.81 -2.51 11.52
N GLU A 54 -6.60 -2.94 11.82
CA GLU A 54 -5.39 -2.60 11.10
C GLU A 54 -4.90 -3.77 10.24
N LEU A 55 -4.27 -3.45 9.13
CA LEU A 55 -3.54 -4.39 8.28
C LEU A 55 -2.08 -3.95 8.18
N TRP A 56 -1.17 -4.87 8.44
CA TRP A 56 0.24 -4.70 8.16
C TRP A 56 0.58 -5.44 6.88
N VAL A 57 1.11 -4.69 5.90
CA VAL A 57 1.54 -5.20 4.60
C VAL A 57 3.06 -5.13 4.55
N TYR A 58 3.71 -6.27 4.41
CA TYR A 58 5.14 -6.37 4.15
C TYR A 58 5.32 -6.52 2.64
N THR A 59 6.09 -5.63 2.04
CA THR A 59 6.28 -5.58 0.59
C THR A 59 7.74 -5.73 0.25
N TRP A 60 8.04 -6.66 -0.63
CA TRP A 60 9.34 -6.80 -1.30
C TRP A 60 9.21 -6.22 -2.70
N LEU A 61 10.05 -5.24 -2.98
CA LEU A 61 10.12 -4.55 -4.26
C LEU A 61 11.41 -4.97 -4.96
N GLU A 62 11.31 -5.80 -5.98
CA GLU A 62 12.45 -6.16 -6.83
C GLU A 62 12.95 -4.93 -7.58
N ASP A 63 14.17 -4.99 -8.13
CA ASP A 63 14.64 -3.91 -9.01
C ASP A 63 13.75 -3.77 -10.24
N GLY A 64 13.35 -2.54 -10.55
CA GLY A 64 12.35 -2.20 -11.57
C GLY A 64 10.91 -2.45 -11.12
N ALA A 65 10.64 -2.68 -9.83
CA ALA A 65 9.27 -2.71 -9.32
C ALA A 65 8.57 -1.37 -9.51
N HIS A 66 7.27 -1.42 -9.88
CA HIS A 66 6.47 -0.23 -10.10
C HIS A 66 5.01 -0.45 -9.73
N LEU A 67 4.56 0.23 -8.69
CA LEU A 67 3.14 0.34 -8.34
C LEU A 67 2.63 1.69 -8.88
N PRO A 68 1.81 1.67 -9.97
CA PRO A 68 1.36 2.88 -10.64
C PRO A 68 0.53 3.80 -9.76
N GLU A 69 0.46 5.09 -10.13
CA GLU A 69 -0.24 6.11 -9.35
C GLU A 69 -1.69 5.77 -9.07
N HIS A 70 -2.04 5.82 -7.80
CA HIS A 70 -3.37 5.57 -7.27
C HIS A 70 -3.61 6.37 -5.98
N PHE A 71 -4.80 6.24 -5.41
CA PHE A 71 -5.15 6.77 -4.10
C PHE A 71 -6.18 5.88 -3.41
N HIS A 72 -6.29 6.03 -2.10
CA HIS A 72 -7.21 5.29 -1.24
C HIS A 72 -8.31 6.21 -0.70
N PRO A 73 -9.60 6.01 -1.08
CA PRO A 73 -10.69 6.85 -0.58
C PRO A 73 -11.00 6.65 0.90
N SER A 74 -10.85 5.43 1.42
CA SER A 74 -11.37 5.04 2.74
C SER A 74 -10.31 4.71 3.77
N LEU A 75 -9.06 4.53 3.39
CA LEU A 75 -7.97 4.15 4.28
C LEU A 75 -6.80 5.13 4.20
N GLU A 76 -5.95 5.11 5.22
CA GLU A 76 -4.65 5.77 5.25
C GLU A 76 -3.54 4.74 5.42
N GLU A 77 -2.35 5.09 4.96
CA GLU A 77 -1.18 4.24 5.04
C GLU A 77 -0.04 4.94 5.78
N ARG A 78 0.73 4.15 6.55
CA ARG A 78 2.03 4.58 7.09
C ARG A 78 3.09 3.68 6.52
N TRP A 79 3.93 4.27 5.69
CA TRP A 79 5.00 3.60 4.99
C TRP A 79 6.31 3.68 5.76
N GLU A 80 7.00 2.58 5.86
CA GLU A 80 8.33 2.49 6.46
C GLU A 80 9.21 1.61 5.58
N THR A 81 10.35 2.13 5.16
CA THR A 81 11.37 1.33 4.47
C THR A 81 12.18 0.57 5.52
N LEU A 82 12.27 -0.75 5.38
CA LEU A 82 13.01 -1.63 6.30
C LEU A 82 14.40 -1.93 5.78
N GLU A 83 14.57 -1.97 4.44
CA GLU A 83 15.83 -2.26 3.76
C GLU A 83 15.83 -1.67 2.36
N GLY A 84 17.00 -1.22 1.91
CA GLY A 84 17.17 -0.61 0.59
C GLY A 84 16.60 0.79 0.51
N ALA A 85 16.14 1.16 -0.70
CA ALA A 85 15.51 2.45 -0.96
C ALA A 85 14.29 2.25 -1.86
N ALA A 86 13.20 2.93 -1.55
CA ALA A 86 12.02 3.01 -2.39
C ALA A 86 11.83 4.45 -2.86
N ARG A 87 11.59 4.65 -4.15
CA ARG A 87 11.28 5.95 -4.72
C ARG A 87 9.79 6.15 -4.75
N VAL A 88 9.30 7.19 -4.08
CA VAL A 88 7.88 7.46 -3.92
C VAL A 88 7.48 8.80 -4.50
N ARG A 89 6.30 8.88 -5.09
CA ARG A 89 5.65 10.12 -5.48
C ARG A 89 4.44 10.36 -4.60
N LEU A 90 4.39 11.50 -3.94
CA LEU A 90 3.27 11.95 -3.11
C LEU A 90 2.80 13.30 -3.65
N ASP A 91 1.54 13.40 -4.06
CA ASP A 91 0.96 14.62 -4.66
C ASP A 91 1.85 15.23 -5.75
N GLY A 92 2.39 14.38 -6.62
CA GLY A 92 3.25 14.81 -7.75
C GLY A 92 4.73 15.01 -7.42
N ASN A 93 5.14 15.00 -6.15
CA ASN A 93 6.53 15.21 -5.73
C ASN A 93 7.24 13.89 -5.49
N TRP A 94 8.35 13.67 -6.21
CA TRP A 94 9.19 12.49 -6.03
C TRP A 94 10.19 12.66 -4.89
N ARG A 95 10.39 11.61 -4.10
CA ARG A 95 11.50 11.51 -3.14
C ARG A 95 11.88 10.05 -2.91
N ASP A 96 13.07 9.82 -2.44
CA ASP A 96 13.48 8.51 -1.97
C ASP A 96 13.10 8.33 -0.49
N LEU A 97 12.71 7.12 -0.13
CA LEU A 97 12.49 6.69 1.24
C LEU A 97 13.51 5.61 1.59
N VAL A 98 14.25 5.86 2.65
CA VAL A 98 15.24 4.94 3.21
C VAL A 98 14.89 4.64 4.68
N PRO A 99 15.48 3.59 5.31
CA PRO A 99 15.16 3.25 6.70
C PRO A 99 15.34 4.40 7.70
N ALA A 100 16.27 5.33 7.45
CA ALA A 100 16.53 6.46 8.32
C ALA A 100 15.41 7.53 8.34
N ASP A 101 14.52 7.54 7.33
CA ASP A 101 13.43 8.53 7.25
C ASP A 101 12.29 8.23 8.23
N GLY A 102 12.23 7.01 8.77
CA GLY A 102 11.14 6.55 9.61
C GLY A 102 9.79 6.45 8.86
N PRO A 103 8.69 6.31 9.61
CA PRO A 103 7.36 6.17 9.01
C PRO A 103 6.84 7.45 8.35
N VAL A 104 6.30 7.31 7.13
CA VAL A 104 5.69 8.39 6.34
C VAL A 104 4.20 8.17 6.22
N LEU A 105 3.39 9.16 6.58
CA LEU A 105 1.95 9.11 6.45
C LEU A 105 1.52 9.44 5.02
N VAL A 106 0.70 8.56 4.43
CA VAL A 106 -0.06 8.79 3.20
C VAL A 106 -1.54 8.86 3.59
N ALA A 107 -2.09 10.06 3.65
CA ALA A 107 -3.47 10.27 4.03
C ALA A 107 -4.45 9.81 2.96
N ARG A 108 -5.73 9.67 3.33
CA ARG A 108 -6.81 9.37 2.37
C ARG A 108 -6.81 10.37 1.21
N ASN A 109 -7.10 9.88 0.02
CA ASN A 109 -7.17 10.63 -1.23
C ASN A 109 -5.86 11.27 -1.69
N VAL A 110 -4.75 11.10 -0.97
CA VAL A 110 -3.42 11.51 -1.45
C VAL A 110 -2.99 10.58 -2.57
N ARG A 111 -2.71 11.15 -3.75
CA ARG A 111 -2.19 10.40 -4.89
C ARG A 111 -0.75 9.98 -4.63
N HIS A 112 -0.47 8.72 -4.89
CA HIS A 112 0.86 8.18 -4.66
C HIS A 112 1.24 7.10 -5.66
N GLU A 113 2.54 6.96 -5.85
CA GLU A 113 3.18 6.00 -6.75
C GLU A 113 4.45 5.50 -6.07
N LEU A 114 4.80 4.24 -6.29
CA LEU A 114 5.95 3.60 -5.67
C LEU A 114 6.79 2.90 -6.73
N ARG A 115 8.12 3.10 -6.69
CA ARG A 115 9.09 2.44 -7.55
C ARG A 115 10.29 1.95 -6.77
N ASN A 116 10.94 0.94 -7.29
CA ASN A 116 12.30 0.60 -6.91
C ASN A 116 13.20 0.66 -8.15
N GLU A 117 14.08 1.64 -8.19
CA GLU A 117 15.06 1.88 -9.26
C GLU A 117 16.50 1.81 -8.71
N SER A 118 16.69 1.14 -7.55
CA SER A 118 17.96 1.15 -6.81
C SER A 118 18.97 0.10 -7.27
N GLY A 119 18.60 -0.79 -8.19
CA GLY A 119 19.44 -1.92 -8.60
C GLY A 119 19.49 -3.07 -7.57
N ARG A 120 18.74 -2.99 -6.48
CA ARG A 120 18.69 -3.99 -5.40
C ARG A 120 17.25 -4.18 -4.92
N LEU A 121 17.02 -5.26 -4.17
CA LEU A 121 15.76 -5.46 -3.46
C LEU A 121 15.56 -4.34 -2.42
N ALA A 122 14.35 -3.79 -2.38
CA ALA A 122 13.89 -2.95 -1.27
C ALA A 122 12.77 -3.66 -0.50
N ARG A 123 12.72 -3.46 0.80
CA ARG A 123 11.65 -3.99 1.66
C ARG A 123 10.96 -2.86 2.40
N MET A 124 9.65 -2.90 2.39
CA MET A 124 8.81 -1.93 3.08
C MET A 124 7.83 -2.61 4.01
N ARG A 125 7.41 -1.89 5.02
CA ARG A 125 6.28 -2.21 5.88
C ARG A 125 5.27 -1.08 5.81
N THR A 126 4.02 -1.42 5.53
CA THR A 126 2.91 -0.47 5.49
C THR A 126 1.89 -0.84 6.54
N ARG A 127 1.56 0.10 7.43
CA ARG A 127 0.42 0.00 8.33
C ARG A 127 -0.77 0.70 7.70
N VAL A 128 -1.86 -0.02 7.51
CA VAL A 128 -3.09 0.43 6.84
C VAL A 128 -4.22 0.55 7.85
N THR A 129 -4.89 1.69 7.87
CA THR A 129 -5.98 1.98 8.83
C THR A 129 -7.14 2.75 8.16
N PRO A 130 -8.39 2.25 8.23
CA PRO A 130 -8.75 0.88 8.58
C PRO A 130 -8.23 -0.11 7.55
N ALA A 131 -8.10 -1.38 7.93
CA ALA A 131 -7.64 -2.44 7.04
C ALA A 131 -8.50 -2.62 5.77
N GLY A 132 -9.78 -2.33 5.87
CA GLY A 132 -10.73 -2.50 4.78
C GLY A 132 -10.63 -3.89 4.13
N ARG A 133 -10.66 -3.91 2.81
CA ARG A 133 -10.47 -5.09 1.96
C ARG A 133 -9.15 -5.04 1.17
N LEU A 134 -8.15 -4.25 1.63
CA LEU A 134 -6.91 -4.06 0.87
C LEU A 134 -6.13 -5.37 0.68
N GLU A 135 -6.12 -6.26 1.68
CA GLU A 135 -5.52 -7.59 1.56
C GLU A 135 -6.14 -8.41 0.41
N GLU A 136 -7.47 -8.41 0.33
CA GLU A 136 -8.20 -9.08 -0.75
C GLU A 136 -7.89 -8.44 -2.12
N PHE A 137 -7.86 -7.10 -2.18
CA PHE A 137 -7.48 -6.36 -3.38
C PHE A 137 -6.10 -6.76 -3.88
N LEU A 138 -5.07 -6.73 -3.02
CA LEU A 138 -3.69 -7.07 -3.40
C LEU A 138 -3.56 -8.53 -3.82
N THR A 139 -4.23 -9.44 -3.10
CA THR A 139 -4.20 -10.88 -3.40
C THR A 139 -4.85 -11.19 -4.75
N GLU A 140 -6.01 -10.60 -5.04
CA GLU A 140 -6.69 -10.82 -6.33
C GLU A 140 -5.96 -10.15 -7.49
N SER A 141 -5.41 -8.93 -7.28
CA SER A 141 -4.58 -8.27 -8.28
C SER A 141 -3.37 -9.13 -8.65
N ALA A 142 -2.65 -9.63 -7.65
CA ALA A 142 -1.51 -10.52 -7.86
C ALA A 142 -1.88 -11.83 -8.58
N ARG A 143 -3.06 -12.41 -8.28
CA ARG A 143 -3.57 -13.56 -9.02
C ARG A 143 -3.81 -13.23 -10.48
N ALA A 144 -4.48 -12.11 -10.77
CA ALA A 144 -4.75 -11.66 -12.13
C ALA A 144 -3.48 -11.32 -12.91
N ALA A 145 -2.43 -10.81 -12.25
CA ALA A 145 -1.10 -10.61 -12.82
C ALA A 145 -0.50 -11.93 -13.30
N ARG A 146 -0.54 -12.98 -12.47
CA ARG A 146 -0.07 -14.33 -12.85
C ARG A 146 -0.87 -14.95 -13.99
N GLU A 147 -2.17 -14.64 -14.10
CA GLU A 147 -3.04 -15.03 -15.20
C GLU A 147 -2.83 -14.18 -16.47
N GLY A 148 -2.00 -13.14 -16.43
CA GLY A 148 -1.71 -12.25 -17.55
C GLY A 148 -2.92 -11.42 -18.00
N LEU A 149 -3.86 -11.09 -17.11
CA LEU A 149 -5.08 -10.35 -17.46
C LEU A 149 -4.82 -8.88 -17.76
N TYR A 150 -3.71 -8.32 -17.28
CA TYR A 150 -3.26 -6.95 -17.52
C TYR A 150 -1.73 -6.88 -17.67
N ASN A 151 -1.23 -5.77 -18.16
CA ASN A 151 0.20 -5.47 -18.32
C ASN A 151 0.71 -4.49 -17.24
N ALA A 152 2.00 -4.17 -17.27
CA ALA A 152 2.65 -3.27 -16.29
C ALA A 152 2.08 -1.83 -16.24
N ARG A 153 1.24 -1.43 -17.21
CA ARG A 153 0.51 -0.16 -17.19
C ARG A 153 -0.93 -0.32 -16.69
N ASN A 154 -1.28 -1.48 -16.13
CA ASN A 154 -2.64 -1.85 -15.73
C ASN A 154 -3.66 -1.82 -16.89
N LEU A 155 -3.19 -1.96 -18.12
CA LEU A 155 -4.06 -2.07 -19.30
C LEU A 155 -4.39 -3.54 -19.55
N PRO A 156 -5.65 -3.85 -19.96
CA PRO A 156 -6.05 -5.22 -20.24
C PRO A 156 -5.27 -5.79 -21.43
N THR A 157 -4.94 -7.07 -21.37
CA THR A 157 -4.27 -7.82 -22.45
C THR A 157 -5.27 -8.51 -23.39
N SER A 158 -6.53 -8.58 -22.99
CA SER A 158 -7.60 -9.27 -23.71
C SER A 158 -8.98 -8.74 -23.30
N LEU A 159 -10.03 -9.14 -24.00
CA LEU A 159 -11.43 -8.83 -23.61
C LEU A 159 -11.75 -9.43 -22.22
N ARG A 160 -11.25 -10.63 -21.89
CA ARG A 160 -11.35 -11.23 -20.55
C ARG A 160 -10.68 -10.33 -19.51
N GLY A 161 -9.48 -9.82 -19.80
CA GLY A 161 -8.77 -8.87 -18.94
C GLY A 161 -9.55 -7.56 -18.76
N ALA A 162 -10.12 -7.01 -19.84
CA ALA A 162 -10.91 -5.77 -19.78
C ALA A 162 -12.16 -5.91 -18.90
N THR A 163 -12.90 -7.00 -19.06
CA THR A 163 -14.09 -7.26 -18.22
C THR A 163 -13.72 -7.52 -16.77
N TRP A 164 -12.61 -8.26 -16.53
CA TRP A 164 -12.11 -8.50 -15.19
C TRP A 164 -11.70 -7.19 -14.50
N ILE A 165 -10.88 -6.35 -15.16
CA ILE A 165 -10.45 -5.03 -14.62
C ILE A 165 -11.68 -4.19 -14.25
N ALA A 166 -12.70 -4.15 -15.12
CA ALA A 166 -13.90 -3.37 -14.88
C ALA A 166 -14.66 -3.85 -13.63
N GLN A 167 -14.84 -5.16 -13.47
CA GLN A 167 -15.51 -5.74 -12.30
C GLN A 167 -14.68 -5.55 -11.03
N PHE A 168 -13.36 -5.78 -11.11
CA PHE A 168 -12.40 -5.62 -10.02
C PHE A 168 -12.39 -4.17 -9.53
N ALA A 169 -12.21 -3.20 -10.42
CA ALA A 169 -12.17 -1.78 -10.07
C ALA A 169 -13.50 -1.29 -9.45
N LEU A 170 -14.65 -1.78 -9.93
CA LEU A 170 -15.96 -1.44 -9.35
C LEU A 170 -16.13 -2.05 -7.95
N ARG A 171 -15.64 -3.28 -7.73
CA ARG A 171 -15.75 -3.99 -6.46
C ARG A 171 -14.89 -3.38 -5.37
N PHE A 172 -13.71 -2.88 -5.73
CA PHE A 172 -12.71 -2.32 -4.81
C PHE A 172 -12.58 -0.78 -4.89
N ARG A 173 -13.57 -0.10 -5.48
CA ARG A 173 -13.54 1.36 -5.69
C ARG A 173 -13.37 2.19 -4.42
N ASP A 174 -13.77 1.63 -3.27
CA ASP A 174 -13.64 2.29 -1.97
C ASP A 174 -12.27 2.01 -1.32
N GLU A 175 -11.54 1.01 -1.83
CA GLU A 175 -10.20 0.64 -1.35
C GLU A 175 -9.11 1.35 -2.15
N THR A 176 -9.16 1.24 -3.49
CA THR A 176 -8.11 1.75 -4.37
C THR A 176 -8.68 2.26 -5.67
N VAL A 177 -8.28 3.47 -6.07
CA VAL A 177 -8.65 4.09 -7.33
C VAL A 177 -7.40 4.47 -8.11
N MET A 178 -7.23 3.86 -9.30
CA MET A 178 -6.14 4.24 -10.22
C MET A 178 -6.39 5.63 -10.77
N THR A 179 -5.33 6.41 -10.97
CA THR A 179 -5.45 7.75 -11.55
C THR A 179 -5.48 7.75 -13.08
N SER A 180 -5.07 6.64 -13.71
CA SER A 180 -5.11 6.46 -15.17
C SER A 180 -5.91 5.21 -15.55
N PRO A 181 -6.89 5.32 -16.47
CA PRO A 181 -7.44 6.55 -17.04
C PRO A 181 -8.08 7.44 -15.97
N PRO A 182 -8.35 8.74 -16.25
CA PRO A 182 -8.90 9.66 -15.26
C PRO A 182 -10.16 9.11 -14.57
N PRO A 183 -10.36 9.28 -13.25
CA PRO A 183 -11.50 8.72 -12.51
C PRO A 183 -12.87 9.09 -13.07
N ALA A 184 -13.01 10.29 -13.66
CA ALA A 184 -14.26 10.68 -14.33
C ALA A 184 -14.60 9.78 -15.52
N LEU A 185 -13.62 9.39 -16.32
CA LEU A 185 -13.79 8.45 -17.43
C LEU A 185 -14.07 7.03 -16.91
N GLN A 186 -13.40 6.61 -15.85
CA GLN A 186 -13.63 5.31 -15.21
C GLN A 186 -15.08 5.14 -14.75
N ARG A 187 -15.72 6.19 -14.19
CA ARG A 187 -17.11 6.16 -13.73
C ARG A 187 -18.11 5.83 -14.85
N ILE A 188 -17.78 6.16 -16.10
CA ILE A 188 -18.62 5.89 -17.27
C ILE A 188 -18.22 4.54 -17.91
N ALA A 189 -16.94 4.32 -18.15
CA ALA A 189 -16.45 3.18 -18.90
C ALA A 189 -16.57 1.85 -18.14
N LEU A 190 -16.21 1.83 -16.84
CA LEU A 190 -16.19 0.57 -16.09
C LEU A 190 -17.56 -0.12 -15.95
N PRO A 191 -18.68 0.58 -15.65
CA PRO A 191 -19.98 -0.06 -15.61
C PRO A 191 -20.41 -0.66 -16.96
N LEU A 192 -20.08 0.01 -18.08
CA LEU A 192 -20.39 -0.49 -19.42
C LEU A 192 -19.60 -1.76 -19.73
N LEU A 193 -18.29 -1.76 -19.47
CA LEU A 193 -17.42 -2.93 -19.67
C LEU A 193 -17.82 -4.10 -18.77
N ALA A 194 -18.17 -3.84 -17.50
CA ALA A 194 -18.59 -4.89 -16.57
C ALA A 194 -19.90 -5.58 -16.98
N ARG A 195 -20.80 -4.88 -17.71
CA ARG A 195 -22.04 -5.47 -18.25
C ARG A 195 -21.79 -6.46 -19.38
N LEU A 196 -20.76 -6.24 -20.19
CA LEU A 196 -20.39 -7.16 -21.28
C LEU A 196 -20.01 -8.56 -20.79
N ALA A 197 -19.57 -8.68 -19.55
CA ALA A 197 -19.24 -9.97 -18.93
C ALA A 197 -20.48 -10.76 -18.48
N ARG A 198 -21.62 -10.10 -18.24
CA ARG A 198 -22.86 -10.75 -17.74
C ARG A 198 -23.76 -11.29 -18.86
N GLY A 199 -23.47 -10.93 -20.09
CA GLY A 199 -24.28 -11.34 -21.26
C GLY A 199 -23.73 -12.57 -22.00
N ARG A 200 -22.78 -13.27 -21.38
CA ARG A 200 -22.21 -14.53 -21.87
C ARG A 200 -22.31 -15.58 -20.75
#